data_39cd46e6f76066bcf219be8175ee908d
#
_entry.id   39cd46e6f76066bcf219be8175ee908d
#
_cell.length_a   1.000
_cell.length_b   1.000
_cell.length_c   1.000
_cell.angle_alpha   90.00
_cell.angle_beta   90.00
_cell.angle_gamma   90.00
#
_symmetry.space_group_name_H-M   'P 1'
#
loop_
_entity.id
_entity.type
_entity.pdbx_description
1 polymer ?
#
loop_
_entity_poly.entity_id
_entity_poly.type
_entity_poly.pdbx_seq_one_letter_code
_entity_poly.pdbx_strand_id
1 'polypeptide(L)'
;MSTNSIDDPINQQRAQQELDAHTREIVSWHFSPATGCTFWLDWSRKAGWNPATEVKSFADLIARFPHFQDEWLRDLQPEVWVPKKFQGRPFNVFETGGTTGMPKQRIGWDDYKTDYEEFSAKVSDEHFPRGGAWLMVGPTGPRRLRLAIEHLANFRGSSCYFIDLDPRWVKKVISEKKSDVARIYMDHVVEQAVTILKHRKVTALFTTPKLLEALGEKINLYEAGIRGVFCGGTTMTPQHVRFLIEEVLENRIGFYPTYGNTLMGLAASTPLGPDDKFSITYYAPQPRAVLRVVNPARTQELVNYGEWGRVELTTLTKEFFMPRFLERDEAIRRPARAPYVWDGVAEVRPFGAMEKTIVEGVY
;
A
#
# COMPACT_ATOMS: atom_id res chain seq x y z
N MET A 1 6.58 15.65 -30.64
CA MET A 1 6.27 15.99 -29.23
C MET A 1 7.47 15.56 -28.42
N SER A 2 8.13 16.47 -27.73
CA SER A 2 9.37 16.21 -26.97
C SER A 2 9.06 15.21 -25.86
N THR A 3 9.65 14.03 -25.92
CA THR A 3 9.65 13.05 -24.82
C THR A 3 10.51 13.63 -23.69
N ASN A 4 9.86 14.26 -22.70
CA ASN A 4 10.55 14.61 -21.47
C ASN A 4 11.03 13.33 -20.83
N SER A 5 12.29 13.01 -21.02
CA SER A 5 12.95 11.88 -20.37
C SER A 5 12.95 12.12 -18.85
N ILE A 6 12.62 11.09 -18.07
CA ILE A 6 12.66 11.15 -16.59
C ILE A 6 14.09 11.32 -16.09
N ASP A 7 15.06 10.91 -16.89
CA ASP A 7 16.48 11.11 -16.63
C ASP A 7 16.94 12.56 -16.87
N ASP A 8 15.99 13.45 -17.27
CA ASP A 8 16.29 14.86 -17.36
C ASP A 8 16.57 15.44 -15.97
N PRO A 9 17.77 15.95 -15.69
CA PRO A 9 18.14 16.56 -14.40
C PRO A 9 17.17 17.63 -13.93
N ILE A 10 16.50 18.33 -14.84
CA ILE A 10 15.51 19.38 -14.54
C ILE A 10 14.26 18.75 -13.88
N ASN A 11 13.79 17.61 -14.39
CA ASN A 11 12.63 16.93 -13.82
C ASN A 11 12.94 16.35 -12.42
N GLN A 12 14.13 15.80 -12.24
CA GLN A 12 14.58 15.31 -10.94
C GLN A 12 14.73 16.43 -9.91
N GLN A 13 15.32 17.56 -10.32
CA GLN A 13 15.46 18.73 -9.46
C GLN A 13 14.10 19.31 -9.05
N ARG A 14 13.16 19.40 -10.00
CA ARG A 14 11.80 19.86 -9.71
C ARG A 14 11.09 18.94 -8.73
N ALA A 15 11.16 17.64 -8.94
CA ALA A 15 10.56 16.66 -8.06
C ALA A 15 11.15 16.70 -6.64
N GLN A 16 12.47 16.92 -6.51
CA GLN A 16 13.11 17.12 -5.20
C GLN A 16 12.60 18.41 -4.53
N GLN A 17 12.46 19.50 -5.27
CA GLN A 17 11.92 20.75 -4.72
C GLN A 17 10.47 20.61 -4.26
N GLU A 18 9.65 19.85 -5.00
CA GLU A 18 8.26 19.54 -4.63
C GLU A 18 8.21 18.69 -3.34
N LEU A 19 9.05 17.66 -3.22
CA LEU A 19 9.16 16.86 -1.99
C LEU A 19 9.61 17.71 -0.80
N ASP A 20 10.63 18.53 -0.98
CA ASP A 20 11.16 19.39 0.08
C ASP A 20 10.11 20.41 0.54
N ALA A 21 9.37 21.01 -0.39
CA ALA A 21 8.29 21.93 -0.09
C ALA A 21 7.16 21.25 0.68
N HIS A 22 6.75 20.06 0.22
CA HIS A 22 5.73 19.25 0.87
C HIS A 22 6.18 18.79 2.27
N THR A 23 7.43 18.36 2.41
CA THR A 23 8.00 17.97 3.71
C THR A 23 7.95 19.13 4.71
N ARG A 24 8.36 20.34 4.30
CA ARG A 24 8.27 21.54 5.15
C ARG A 24 6.84 21.84 5.59
N GLU A 25 5.90 21.77 4.64
CA GLU A 25 4.48 22.00 4.93
C GLU A 25 3.96 21.01 5.98
N ILE A 26 4.18 19.71 5.76
CA ILE A 26 3.64 18.66 6.63
C ILE A 26 4.32 18.67 8.00
N VAL A 27 5.65 18.86 8.07
CA VAL A 27 6.35 18.97 9.35
C VAL A 27 5.88 20.22 10.10
N SER A 28 5.80 21.38 9.43
CA SER A 28 5.25 22.58 10.06
C SER A 28 3.83 22.38 10.57
N TRP A 29 2.97 21.67 9.83
CA TRP A 29 1.61 21.35 10.21
C TRP A 29 1.56 20.51 11.51
N HIS A 30 2.33 19.41 11.59
CA HIS A 30 2.28 18.49 12.73
C HIS A 30 2.96 19.03 13.99
N PHE A 31 3.89 19.95 13.85
CA PHE A 31 4.62 20.56 14.98
C PHE A 31 4.15 21.98 15.34
N SER A 32 3.09 22.47 14.69
CA SER A 32 2.44 23.72 15.08
C SER A 32 1.46 23.49 16.24
N PRO A 33 1.50 24.30 17.31
CA PRO A 33 0.52 24.25 18.39
C PRO A 33 -0.94 24.46 17.93
N ALA A 34 -1.16 25.06 16.76
CA ALA A 34 -2.49 25.33 16.22
C ALA A 34 -3.08 24.12 15.44
N THR A 35 -2.24 23.26 14.87
CA THR A 35 -2.70 22.19 13.97
C THR A 35 -2.23 20.79 14.37
N GLY A 36 -1.08 20.66 15.03
CA GLY A 36 -0.45 19.40 15.37
C GLY A 36 -1.22 18.56 16.40
N CYS A 37 -0.92 17.27 16.45
CA CYS A 37 -1.47 16.36 17.45
C CYS A 37 -0.66 16.38 18.74
N THR A 38 -1.29 15.90 19.82
CA THR A 38 -0.66 15.87 21.16
C THR A 38 0.65 15.08 21.14
N PHE A 39 0.70 13.94 20.47
CA PHE A 39 1.90 13.10 20.39
C PHE A 39 3.11 13.88 19.85
N TRP A 40 3.00 14.50 18.67
CA TRP A 40 4.13 15.17 18.03
C TRP A 40 4.56 16.44 18.77
N LEU A 41 3.62 17.16 19.37
CA LEU A 41 3.92 18.35 20.18
C LEU A 41 4.69 17.96 21.46
N ASP A 42 4.31 16.86 22.11
CA ASP A 42 4.99 16.35 23.29
C ASP A 42 6.36 15.76 22.96
N TRP A 43 6.43 15.04 21.83
CA TRP A 43 7.68 14.48 21.32
C TRP A 43 8.72 15.59 21.06
N SER A 44 8.34 16.67 20.37
CA SER A 44 9.23 17.81 20.09
C SER A 44 9.78 18.46 21.36
N ARG A 45 8.92 18.65 22.36
CA ARG A 45 9.36 19.19 23.66
C ARG A 45 10.41 18.31 24.34
N LYS A 46 10.24 17.00 24.26
CA LYS A 46 11.20 16.02 24.82
C LYS A 46 12.48 15.92 24.00
N ALA A 47 12.39 16.04 22.71
CA ALA A 47 13.53 15.97 21.77
C ALA A 47 14.46 17.20 21.87
N GLY A 48 13.98 18.32 22.43
CA GLY A 48 14.79 19.53 22.69
C GLY A 48 15.11 20.33 21.42
N TRP A 49 14.41 20.10 20.30
CA TRP A 49 14.55 20.85 19.07
C TRP A 49 13.20 21.07 18.40
N ASN A 50 13.11 22.05 17.50
CA ASN A 50 11.87 22.42 16.83
C ASN A 50 11.82 21.95 15.37
N PRO A 51 11.16 20.83 15.07
CA PRO A 51 11.06 20.33 13.70
C PRO A 51 10.48 21.35 12.72
N ALA A 52 9.48 22.14 13.13
CA ALA A 52 8.84 23.12 12.26
C ALA A 52 9.80 24.18 11.71
N THR A 53 10.86 24.50 12.45
CA THR A 53 11.84 25.52 12.05
C THR A 53 13.14 24.93 11.50
N GLU A 54 13.46 23.69 11.84
CA GLU A 54 14.76 23.09 11.55
C GLU A 54 14.74 22.09 10.38
N VAL A 55 13.58 21.57 10.00
CA VAL A 55 13.43 20.72 8.81
C VAL A 55 13.10 21.60 7.59
N LYS A 56 14.06 21.72 6.67
CA LYS A 56 13.93 22.50 5.45
C LYS A 56 13.79 21.66 4.18
N SER A 57 14.13 20.36 4.28
CA SER A 57 14.13 19.42 3.19
C SER A 57 13.78 18.02 3.67
N PHE A 58 13.50 17.11 2.75
CA PHE A 58 13.36 15.70 3.07
C PHE A 58 14.66 15.09 3.60
N ALA A 59 15.81 15.57 3.11
CA ALA A 59 17.12 15.15 3.64
C ALA A 59 17.29 15.53 5.10
N ASP A 60 16.83 16.72 5.52
CA ASP A 60 16.86 17.11 6.95
C ASP A 60 15.96 16.20 7.80
N LEU A 61 14.79 15.82 7.28
CA LEU A 61 13.90 14.88 7.97
C LEU A 61 14.63 13.54 8.21
N ILE A 62 15.26 12.98 7.17
CA ILE A 62 16.00 11.73 7.28
C ILE A 62 17.20 11.84 8.25
N ALA A 63 17.90 12.96 8.24
CA ALA A 63 19.07 13.16 9.09
C ALA A 63 18.71 13.36 10.59
N ARG A 64 17.58 14.01 10.87
CA ARG A 64 17.24 14.47 12.22
C ARG A 64 16.25 13.59 12.97
N PHE A 65 15.29 12.99 12.27
CA PHE A 65 14.34 12.10 12.94
C PHE A 65 14.95 10.72 13.20
N PRO A 66 14.77 10.16 14.40
CA PRO A 66 15.03 8.75 14.64
C PRO A 66 14.01 7.89 13.85
N HIS A 67 14.25 6.59 13.79
CA HIS A 67 13.24 5.68 13.28
C HIS A 67 11.99 5.71 14.15
N PHE A 68 10.83 5.77 13.50
CA PHE A 68 9.54 5.72 14.17
C PHE A 68 9.36 4.38 14.88
N GLN A 69 8.94 4.42 16.13
CA GLN A 69 8.78 3.22 16.94
C GLN A 69 7.44 2.55 16.67
N ASP A 70 7.49 1.28 16.38
CA ASP A 70 6.34 0.43 16.04
C ASP A 70 5.31 0.35 17.21
N GLU A 71 5.82 0.38 18.43
CA GLU A 71 5.07 0.30 19.67
C GLU A 71 4.14 1.49 19.87
N TRP A 72 4.52 2.68 19.39
CA TRP A 72 3.68 3.88 19.51
C TRP A 72 2.31 3.71 18.87
N LEU A 73 2.23 2.93 17.77
CA LEU A 73 0.98 2.67 17.07
C LEU A 73 0.18 1.52 17.68
N ARG A 74 0.73 0.79 18.67
CA ARG A 74 0.04 -0.28 19.36
C ARG A 74 -0.40 0.13 20.75
N ASP A 75 0.48 0.85 21.47
CA ASP A 75 0.36 1.05 22.91
C ASP A 75 -0.34 2.36 23.25
N LEU A 76 -0.33 3.33 22.33
CA LEU A 76 -0.95 4.63 22.55
C LEU A 76 -2.41 4.64 22.01
N GLN A 77 -3.27 5.39 22.71
CA GLN A 77 -4.63 5.59 22.28
C GLN A 77 -4.71 6.36 20.96
N PRO A 78 -5.63 6.02 20.06
CA PRO A 78 -5.76 6.69 18.75
C PRO A 78 -5.93 8.21 18.83
N GLU A 79 -6.55 8.73 19.88
CA GLU A 79 -6.84 10.15 20.09
C GLU A 79 -5.57 11.01 20.18
N VAL A 80 -4.45 10.45 20.64
CA VAL A 80 -3.18 11.21 20.74
C VAL A 80 -2.62 11.61 19.38
N TRP A 81 -3.04 10.91 18.33
CA TRP A 81 -2.65 11.15 16.95
C TRP A 81 -3.53 12.16 16.23
N VAL A 82 -4.71 12.53 16.81
CA VAL A 82 -5.67 13.44 16.19
C VAL A 82 -5.09 14.85 16.13
N PRO A 83 -4.83 15.41 14.92
CA PRO A 83 -4.41 16.79 14.79
C PRO A 83 -5.49 17.74 15.33
N LYS A 84 -5.11 18.82 16.00
CA LYS A 84 -6.03 19.79 16.57
C LYS A 84 -7.05 20.31 15.54
N LYS A 85 -6.63 20.48 14.29
CA LYS A 85 -7.49 20.94 13.22
C LYS A 85 -8.62 19.96 12.90
N PHE A 86 -8.48 18.70 13.27
CA PHE A 86 -9.49 17.64 13.07
C PHE A 86 -10.24 17.26 14.35
N GLN A 87 -9.94 17.91 15.48
CA GLN A 87 -10.68 17.67 16.73
C GLN A 87 -12.17 17.89 16.57
N GLY A 88 -12.97 17.02 17.18
CA GLY A 88 -14.45 17.04 17.08
C GLY A 88 -15.00 16.38 15.79
N ARG A 89 -14.15 16.04 14.81
CA ARG A 89 -14.58 15.27 13.64
C ARG A 89 -14.47 13.78 13.95
N PRO A 90 -15.50 12.96 13.68
CA PRO A 90 -15.38 11.51 13.72
C PRO A 90 -14.21 11.03 12.82
N PHE A 91 -13.44 10.07 13.27
CA PHE A 91 -12.33 9.51 12.52
C PHE A 91 -12.43 7.99 12.41
N ASN A 92 -11.75 7.42 11.42
CA ASN A 92 -11.60 5.99 11.30
C ASN A 92 -10.31 5.55 12.03
N VAL A 93 -10.38 4.40 12.70
CA VAL A 93 -9.20 3.67 13.15
C VAL A 93 -8.96 2.54 12.16
N PHE A 94 -7.83 2.59 11.48
CA PHE A 94 -7.38 1.56 10.55
C PHE A 94 -6.34 0.68 11.23
N GLU A 95 -6.45 -0.62 11.06
CA GLU A 95 -5.54 -1.57 11.71
C GLU A 95 -4.73 -2.35 10.68
N THR A 96 -3.50 -2.70 11.07
CA THR A 96 -2.69 -3.68 10.32
C THR A 96 -3.12 -5.11 10.64
N GLY A 97 -2.59 -6.08 9.92
CA GLY A 97 -2.98 -7.48 10.06
C GLY A 97 -2.73 -8.13 11.42
N GLY A 98 -1.98 -7.49 12.35
CA GLY A 98 -1.79 -7.99 13.72
C GLY A 98 -1.05 -9.33 13.83
N THR A 99 -0.07 -9.60 12.97
CA THR A 99 0.66 -10.88 12.92
C THR A 99 1.54 -11.18 14.15
N THR A 100 1.88 -10.15 14.92
CA THR A 100 2.83 -10.26 16.05
C THR A 100 2.28 -9.62 17.32
N GLY A 101 0.98 -9.75 17.57
CA GLY A 101 0.31 -9.20 18.76
C GLY A 101 -0.71 -8.13 18.42
N MET A 102 -0.85 -7.09 19.28
CA MET A 102 -1.77 -5.98 19.04
C MET A 102 -1.51 -5.34 17.67
N PRO A 103 -2.53 -5.17 16.81
CA PRO A 103 -2.36 -4.50 15.54
C PRO A 103 -1.88 -3.06 15.70
N LYS A 104 -1.03 -2.61 14.79
CA LYS A 104 -0.75 -1.18 14.68
C LYS A 104 -2.00 -0.46 14.23
N GLN A 105 -2.27 0.69 14.82
CA GLN A 105 -3.43 1.51 14.51
C GLN A 105 -2.99 2.81 13.82
N ARG A 106 -3.70 3.18 12.78
CA ARG A 106 -3.58 4.49 12.14
C ARG A 106 -4.94 5.13 12.12
N ILE A 107 -5.01 6.39 12.55
CA ILE A 107 -6.21 7.19 12.33
C ILE A 107 -6.24 7.76 10.92
N GLY A 108 -7.41 8.10 10.42
CA GLY A 108 -7.55 8.81 9.16
C GLY A 108 -8.99 9.18 8.85
N TRP A 109 -9.14 10.08 7.88
CA TRP A 109 -10.41 10.58 7.37
C TRP A 109 -10.56 10.26 5.90
N ASP A 110 -9.86 11.00 5.05
CA ASP A 110 -10.08 11.02 3.61
C ASP A 110 -8.80 10.88 2.77
N ASP A 111 -7.59 10.85 3.37
CA ASP A 111 -6.32 10.82 2.65
C ASP A 111 -6.19 9.65 1.67
N TYR A 112 -6.80 8.51 2.00
CA TYR A 112 -6.84 7.35 1.11
C TYR A 112 -7.56 7.61 -0.21
N LYS A 113 -8.53 8.53 -0.24
CA LYS A 113 -9.29 8.83 -1.45
C LYS A 113 -8.38 9.37 -2.55
N THR A 114 -7.48 10.28 -2.20
CA THR A 114 -6.53 10.87 -3.14
C THR A 114 -5.65 9.80 -3.81
N ASP A 115 -5.13 8.84 -3.04
CA ASP A 115 -4.31 7.76 -3.60
C ASP A 115 -5.07 6.93 -4.63
N TYR A 116 -6.34 6.64 -4.36
CA TYR A 116 -7.16 5.80 -5.25
C TYR A 116 -7.76 6.58 -6.44
N GLU A 117 -7.99 7.87 -6.30
CA GLU A 117 -8.33 8.76 -7.41
C GLU A 117 -7.16 8.91 -8.40
N GLU A 118 -5.94 9.08 -7.89
CA GLU A 118 -4.72 9.08 -8.72
C GLU A 118 -4.47 7.71 -9.38
N PHE A 119 -4.72 6.62 -8.67
CA PHE A 119 -4.68 5.28 -9.25
C PHE A 119 -5.72 5.13 -10.36
N SER A 120 -6.96 5.60 -10.13
CA SER A 120 -8.01 5.61 -11.15
C SER A 120 -7.62 6.34 -12.43
N ALA A 121 -6.82 7.42 -12.33
CA ALA A 121 -6.33 8.14 -13.50
C ALA A 121 -5.24 7.38 -14.29
N LYS A 122 -4.60 6.39 -13.68
CA LYS A 122 -3.50 5.61 -14.29
C LYS A 122 -3.96 4.28 -14.89
N VAL A 123 -5.13 3.79 -14.51
CA VAL A 123 -5.66 2.53 -15.04
C VAL A 123 -6.45 2.76 -16.33
N SER A 124 -6.40 1.79 -17.24
CA SER A 124 -7.15 1.85 -18.50
C SER A 124 -8.65 1.75 -18.27
N ASP A 125 -9.44 2.58 -18.97
CA ASP A 125 -10.91 2.44 -19.00
C ASP A 125 -11.38 1.18 -19.76
N GLU A 126 -10.53 0.57 -20.58
CA GLU A 126 -10.76 -0.74 -21.18
C GLU A 126 -10.78 -1.84 -20.12
N HIS A 127 -9.82 -1.83 -19.21
CA HIS A 127 -9.71 -2.82 -18.15
C HIS A 127 -10.64 -2.52 -16.96
N PHE A 128 -10.88 -1.25 -16.68
CA PHE A 128 -11.77 -0.81 -15.60
C PHE A 128 -12.82 0.15 -16.17
N PRO A 129 -13.84 -0.37 -16.89
CA PRO A 129 -14.85 0.49 -17.52
C PRO A 129 -15.56 1.36 -16.49
N ARG A 130 -15.77 2.65 -16.84
CA ARG A 130 -16.58 3.54 -16.00
C ARG A 130 -18.02 3.03 -15.97
N GLY A 131 -18.62 3.04 -14.77
CA GLY A 131 -19.94 2.45 -14.55
C GLY A 131 -19.95 0.93 -14.44
N GLY A 132 -18.82 0.25 -14.69
CA GLY A 132 -18.70 -1.20 -14.56
C GLY A 132 -18.60 -1.63 -13.09
N ALA A 133 -19.43 -2.58 -12.65
CA ALA A 133 -19.46 -3.03 -11.26
C ALA A 133 -18.17 -3.73 -10.83
N TRP A 134 -17.82 -3.56 -9.57
CA TRP A 134 -16.64 -4.14 -8.93
C TRP A 134 -17.03 -5.28 -7.99
N LEU A 135 -16.13 -6.24 -7.83
CA LEU A 135 -16.16 -7.24 -6.77
C LEU A 135 -14.85 -7.15 -5.98
N MET A 136 -14.96 -6.98 -4.67
CA MET A 136 -13.85 -7.10 -3.74
C MET A 136 -13.92 -8.45 -3.02
N VAL A 137 -12.88 -9.26 -3.18
CA VAL A 137 -12.68 -10.52 -2.46
C VAL A 137 -11.41 -10.37 -1.63
N GLY A 138 -11.56 -10.09 -0.34
CA GLY A 138 -10.41 -9.82 0.52
C GLY A 138 -10.78 -9.24 1.88
N PRO A 139 -9.78 -8.84 2.69
CA PRO A 139 -10.02 -8.37 4.05
C PRO A 139 -10.78 -7.04 4.09
N THR A 140 -11.97 -7.05 4.67
CA THR A 140 -12.81 -5.86 4.87
C THR A 140 -12.78 -5.33 6.30
N GLY A 141 -12.41 -6.18 7.28
CA GLY A 141 -12.45 -5.87 8.71
C GLY A 141 -11.55 -4.71 9.15
N PRO A 142 -10.28 -4.60 8.75
CA PRO A 142 -9.40 -3.47 9.08
C PRO A 142 -9.80 -2.13 8.44
N ARG A 143 -10.83 -2.08 7.65
CA ARG A 143 -11.57 -0.97 7.06
C ARG A 143 -10.85 -0.16 5.98
N ARG A 144 -9.57 0.21 6.10
CA ARG A 144 -8.94 1.14 5.13
C ARG A 144 -9.06 0.62 3.70
N LEU A 145 -8.69 -0.65 3.48
CA LEU A 145 -8.75 -1.26 2.15
C LEU A 145 -10.19 -1.31 1.61
N ARG A 146 -11.15 -1.75 2.45
CA ARG A 146 -12.56 -1.77 2.06
C ARG A 146 -13.07 -0.39 1.64
N LEU A 147 -12.84 0.63 2.48
CA LEU A 147 -13.27 2.01 2.18
C LEU A 147 -12.61 2.54 0.90
N ALA A 148 -11.36 2.19 0.67
CA ALA A 148 -10.60 2.62 -0.49
C ALA A 148 -11.11 1.97 -1.79
N ILE A 149 -11.40 0.67 -1.79
CA ILE A 149 -11.96 -0.02 -2.95
C ILE A 149 -13.40 0.45 -3.23
N GLU A 150 -14.21 0.62 -2.20
CA GLU A 150 -15.55 1.20 -2.32
C GLU A 150 -15.51 2.60 -2.94
N HIS A 151 -14.59 3.44 -2.43
CA HIS A 151 -14.39 4.78 -2.97
C HIS A 151 -13.95 4.74 -4.44
N LEU A 152 -12.99 3.89 -4.77
CA LEU A 152 -12.51 3.74 -6.16
C LEU A 152 -13.64 3.33 -7.12
N ALA A 153 -14.46 2.35 -6.74
CA ALA A 153 -15.61 1.93 -7.53
C ALA A 153 -16.60 3.09 -7.72
N ASN A 154 -16.95 3.78 -6.64
CA ASN A 154 -17.88 4.92 -6.67
C ASN A 154 -17.32 6.09 -7.49
N PHE A 155 -16.02 6.40 -7.34
CA PHE A 155 -15.35 7.46 -8.11
C PHE A 155 -15.35 7.17 -9.62
N ARG A 156 -15.34 5.88 -9.99
CA ARG A 156 -15.48 5.44 -11.38
C ARG A 156 -16.96 5.31 -11.81
N GLY A 157 -17.91 5.78 -11.00
CA GLY A 157 -19.33 5.82 -11.33
C GLY A 157 -20.06 4.49 -11.16
N SER A 158 -19.56 3.61 -10.29
CA SER A 158 -20.09 2.26 -10.11
C SER A 158 -20.28 1.86 -8.64
N SER A 159 -20.78 0.64 -8.43
CA SER A 159 -20.94 -0.05 -7.16
C SER A 159 -19.88 -1.13 -6.98
N CYS A 160 -19.67 -1.56 -5.72
CA CYS A 160 -18.80 -2.66 -5.38
C CYS A 160 -19.55 -3.72 -4.56
N TYR A 161 -19.47 -4.98 -4.97
CA TYR A 161 -19.84 -6.13 -4.14
C TYR A 161 -18.66 -6.51 -3.25
N PHE A 162 -18.95 -6.97 -2.03
CA PHE A 162 -17.92 -7.33 -1.07
C PHE A 162 -18.10 -8.78 -0.60
N ILE A 163 -16.99 -9.51 -0.57
CA ILE A 163 -16.89 -10.79 0.12
C ILE A 163 -15.83 -10.63 1.19
N ASP A 164 -16.23 -10.89 2.41
CA ASP A 164 -15.38 -10.73 3.57
C ASP A 164 -14.43 -11.91 3.73
N LEU A 165 -13.17 -11.59 3.99
CA LEU A 165 -12.15 -12.54 4.40
C LEU A 165 -11.54 -12.04 5.72
N ASP A 166 -11.56 -12.90 6.76
CA ASP A 166 -10.85 -12.60 8.00
C ASP A 166 -9.43 -13.22 8.00
N PRO A 167 -8.39 -12.42 7.67
CA PRO A 167 -7.02 -12.91 7.65
C PRO A 167 -6.48 -13.28 9.04
N ARG A 168 -7.05 -12.71 10.11
CA ARG A 168 -6.64 -13.01 11.48
C ARG A 168 -7.10 -14.40 11.87
N TRP A 169 -8.31 -14.76 11.49
CA TRP A 169 -8.84 -16.10 11.72
C TRP A 169 -8.04 -17.14 10.92
N VAL A 170 -7.78 -16.90 9.64
CA VAL A 170 -6.96 -17.79 8.80
C VAL A 170 -5.59 -18.02 9.43
N LYS A 171 -4.90 -16.95 9.85
CA LYS A 171 -3.61 -17.08 10.54
C LYS A 171 -3.69 -17.86 11.84
N LYS A 172 -4.74 -17.66 12.63
CA LYS A 172 -4.97 -18.39 13.86
C LYS A 172 -5.07 -19.90 13.60
N VAL A 173 -5.93 -20.33 12.69
CA VAL A 173 -6.11 -21.76 12.42
C VAL A 173 -4.88 -22.42 11.84
N ILE A 174 -4.09 -21.69 11.03
CA ILE A 174 -2.81 -22.18 10.53
C ILE A 174 -1.78 -22.31 11.65
N SER A 175 -1.68 -21.33 12.55
CA SER A 175 -0.78 -21.42 13.71
C SER A 175 -1.15 -22.59 14.64
N GLU A 176 -2.43 -22.98 14.67
CA GLU A 176 -2.95 -24.15 15.37
C GLU A 176 -2.76 -25.45 14.57
N LYS A 177 -2.06 -25.42 13.42
CA LYS A 177 -1.85 -26.55 12.51
C LYS A 177 -3.16 -27.16 11.93
N LYS A 178 -4.19 -26.35 11.78
CA LYS A 178 -5.50 -26.72 11.22
C LYS A 178 -5.63 -26.24 9.76
N SER A 179 -4.72 -26.64 8.90
CA SER A 179 -4.66 -26.20 7.50
C SER A 179 -5.87 -26.64 6.68
N ASP A 180 -6.50 -27.76 7.03
CA ASP A 180 -7.74 -28.24 6.43
C ASP A 180 -8.92 -27.29 6.69
N VAL A 181 -9.02 -26.74 7.91
CA VAL A 181 -10.05 -25.76 8.26
C VAL A 181 -9.83 -24.44 7.51
N ALA A 182 -8.56 -24.00 7.40
CA ALA A 182 -8.23 -22.83 6.60
C ALA A 182 -8.64 -23.01 5.12
N ARG A 183 -8.38 -24.20 4.56
CA ARG A 183 -8.76 -24.52 3.18
C ARG A 183 -10.29 -24.50 2.97
N ILE A 184 -11.06 -25.12 3.87
CA ILE A 184 -12.53 -25.10 3.82
C ILE A 184 -13.06 -23.65 3.82
N TYR A 185 -12.48 -22.80 4.64
CA TYR A 185 -12.88 -21.38 4.68
C TYR A 185 -12.54 -20.65 3.40
N MET A 186 -11.35 -20.89 2.83
CA MET A 186 -10.95 -20.30 1.55
C MET A 186 -11.86 -20.76 0.41
N ASP A 187 -12.20 -22.06 0.36
CA ASP A 187 -13.15 -22.61 -0.61
C ASP A 187 -14.52 -21.90 -0.49
N HIS A 188 -15.01 -21.68 0.73
CA HIS A 188 -16.26 -20.96 0.96
C HIS A 188 -16.20 -19.49 0.45
N VAL A 189 -15.09 -18.77 0.68
CA VAL A 189 -14.89 -17.41 0.18
C VAL A 189 -14.92 -17.40 -1.35
N VAL A 190 -14.23 -18.35 -1.98
CA VAL A 190 -14.18 -18.49 -3.45
C VAL A 190 -15.55 -18.83 -4.03
N GLU A 191 -16.30 -19.75 -3.40
CA GLU A 191 -17.66 -20.12 -3.85
C GLU A 191 -18.63 -18.94 -3.82
N GLN A 192 -18.57 -18.08 -2.81
CA GLN A 192 -19.36 -16.84 -2.78
C GLN A 192 -19.02 -15.93 -3.97
N ALA A 193 -17.73 -15.76 -4.27
CA ALA A 193 -17.27 -14.95 -5.40
C ALA A 193 -17.76 -15.52 -6.73
N VAL A 194 -17.60 -16.81 -6.96
CA VAL A 194 -18.09 -17.51 -8.15
C VAL A 194 -19.61 -17.34 -8.29
N THR A 195 -20.35 -17.41 -7.19
CA THR A 195 -21.81 -17.21 -7.20
C THR A 195 -22.17 -15.80 -7.68
N ILE A 196 -21.47 -14.77 -7.17
CA ILE A 196 -21.69 -13.39 -7.63
C ILE A 196 -21.35 -13.26 -9.11
N LEU A 197 -20.18 -13.76 -9.55
CA LEU A 197 -19.71 -13.66 -10.92
C LEU A 197 -20.66 -14.37 -11.92
N LYS A 198 -21.32 -15.45 -11.52
CA LYS A 198 -22.32 -16.16 -12.35
C LYS A 198 -23.65 -15.41 -12.48
N HIS A 199 -24.01 -14.57 -11.51
CA HIS A 199 -25.35 -13.98 -11.45
C HIS A 199 -25.35 -12.44 -11.62
N ARG A 200 -24.19 -11.79 -11.63
CA ARG A 200 -24.05 -10.34 -11.72
C ARG A 200 -23.04 -9.95 -12.79
N LYS A 201 -23.30 -8.81 -13.43
CA LYS A 201 -22.37 -8.23 -14.39
C LYS A 201 -21.27 -7.48 -13.65
N VAL A 202 -20.17 -8.15 -13.38
CA VAL A 202 -18.98 -7.57 -12.74
C VAL A 202 -17.87 -7.44 -13.79
N THR A 203 -17.21 -6.30 -13.84
CA THR A 203 -16.15 -6.04 -14.82
C THR A 203 -14.77 -5.84 -14.18
N ALA A 204 -14.73 -5.49 -12.91
CA ALA A 204 -13.50 -5.23 -12.19
C ALA A 204 -13.42 -6.05 -10.89
N LEU A 205 -12.28 -6.62 -10.63
CA LEU A 205 -12.02 -7.45 -9.46
C LEU A 205 -10.88 -6.85 -8.64
N PHE A 206 -11.11 -6.66 -7.32
CA PHE A 206 -10.02 -6.56 -6.35
C PHE A 206 -9.87 -7.89 -5.62
N THR A 207 -8.65 -8.42 -5.58
CA THR A 207 -8.36 -9.65 -4.83
C THR A 207 -6.88 -9.77 -4.47
N THR A 208 -6.52 -10.85 -3.76
CA THR A 208 -5.13 -11.22 -3.50
C THR A 208 -4.65 -12.24 -4.53
N PRO A 209 -3.32 -12.41 -4.72
CA PRO A 209 -2.79 -13.36 -5.71
C PRO A 209 -3.31 -14.79 -5.55
N LYS A 210 -3.33 -15.31 -4.33
CA LYS A 210 -3.81 -16.69 -4.06
C LYS A 210 -5.31 -16.87 -4.29
N LEU A 211 -6.11 -15.86 -3.95
CA LEU A 211 -7.55 -15.89 -4.25
C LEU A 211 -7.81 -15.76 -5.75
N LEU A 212 -6.99 -15.00 -6.48
CA LEU A 212 -7.06 -14.89 -7.93
C LEU A 212 -6.82 -16.24 -8.59
N GLU A 213 -5.77 -16.95 -8.16
CA GLU A 213 -5.46 -18.31 -8.61
C GLU A 213 -6.64 -19.26 -8.32
N ALA A 214 -7.12 -19.29 -7.08
CA ALA A 214 -8.24 -20.16 -6.68
C ALA A 214 -9.56 -19.83 -7.42
N LEU A 215 -9.81 -18.57 -7.75
CA LEU A 215 -10.94 -18.18 -8.60
C LEU A 215 -10.78 -18.67 -10.04
N GLY A 216 -9.57 -18.53 -10.60
CA GLY A 216 -9.26 -19.01 -11.96
C GLY A 216 -9.43 -20.51 -12.14
N GLU A 217 -9.17 -21.31 -11.08
CA GLU A 217 -9.44 -22.75 -11.07
C GLU A 217 -10.94 -23.10 -11.14
N LYS A 218 -11.82 -22.22 -10.68
CA LYS A 218 -13.27 -22.47 -10.57
C LYS A 218 -14.09 -21.86 -11.70
N ILE A 219 -13.62 -20.79 -12.34
CA ILE A 219 -14.35 -20.07 -13.37
C ILE A 219 -13.38 -19.35 -14.33
N ASN A 220 -13.69 -19.36 -15.62
CA ASN A 220 -12.99 -18.49 -16.55
C ASN A 220 -13.40 -17.04 -16.28
N LEU A 221 -12.46 -16.23 -15.79
CA LEU A 221 -12.72 -14.86 -15.34
C LEU A 221 -13.11 -13.93 -16.51
N TYR A 222 -12.50 -14.11 -17.68
CA TYR A 222 -12.83 -13.30 -18.85
C TYR A 222 -14.26 -13.57 -19.36
N GLU A 223 -14.64 -14.84 -19.45
CA GLU A 223 -15.98 -15.25 -19.85
C GLU A 223 -17.03 -14.84 -18.80
N ALA A 224 -16.65 -14.78 -17.53
CA ALA A 224 -17.48 -14.25 -16.44
C ALA A 224 -17.67 -12.73 -16.48
N GLY A 225 -16.95 -12.02 -17.38
CA GLY A 225 -17.12 -10.59 -17.61
C GLY A 225 -15.98 -9.71 -17.04
N ILE A 226 -15.02 -10.27 -16.32
CA ILE A 226 -13.90 -9.51 -15.76
C ILE A 226 -12.99 -8.98 -16.88
N ARG A 227 -12.63 -7.71 -16.80
CA ARG A 227 -11.73 -7.03 -17.74
C ARG A 227 -10.47 -6.51 -17.07
N GLY A 228 -10.53 -6.24 -15.78
CA GLY A 228 -9.38 -5.78 -15.01
C GLY A 228 -9.34 -6.37 -13.60
N VAL A 229 -8.13 -6.70 -13.16
CA VAL A 229 -7.83 -7.17 -11.81
C VAL A 229 -6.88 -6.20 -11.14
N PHE A 230 -7.33 -5.61 -10.06
CA PHE A 230 -6.52 -4.88 -9.11
C PHE A 230 -6.09 -5.86 -8.01
N CYS A 231 -4.79 -6.09 -7.86
CA CYS A 231 -4.27 -7.17 -7.03
C CYS A 231 -3.24 -6.65 -6.02
N GLY A 232 -3.34 -7.13 -4.79
CA GLY A 232 -2.40 -6.75 -3.74
C GLY A 232 -2.51 -7.61 -2.48
N GLY A 233 -1.61 -7.37 -1.53
CA GLY A 233 -1.72 -7.94 -0.18
C GLY A 233 -0.76 -9.07 0.17
N THR A 234 -0.06 -9.68 -0.80
CA THR A 234 0.96 -10.71 -0.55
C THR A 234 2.13 -10.60 -1.51
N THR A 235 3.24 -11.24 -1.18
CA THR A 235 4.42 -11.36 -2.04
C THR A 235 4.07 -12.07 -3.35
N MET A 236 4.59 -11.55 -4.46
CA MET A 236 4.52 -12.17 -5.77
C MET A 236 5.93 -12.30 -6.37
N THR A 237 6.35 -13.53 -6.64
CA THR A 237 7.57 -13.77 -7.41
C THR A 237 7.33 -13.51 -8.90
N PRO A 238 8.36 -13.23 -9.69
CA PRO A 238 8.21 -13.10 -11.15
C PRO A 238 7.53 -14.31 -11.81
N GLN A 239 7.84 -15.53 -11.33
CA GLN A 239 7.20 -16.77 -11.83
C GLN A 239 5.71 -16.81 -11.51
N HIS A 240 5.32 -16.39 -10.31
CA HIS A 240 3.91 -16.31 -9.92
C HIS A 240 3.17 -15.24 -10.73
N VAL A 241 3.78 -14.07 -10.92
CA VAL A 241 3.22 -13.00 -11.78
C VAL A 241 2.99 -13.50 -13.21
N ARG A 242 3.98 -14.19 -13.78
CA ARG A 242 3.88 -14.80 -15.10
C ARG A 242 2.70 -15.78 -15.18
N PHE A 243 2.61 -16.70 -14.23
CA PHE A 243 1.52 -17.66 -14.14
C PHE A 243 0.14 -16.98 -14.09
N LEU A 244 0.00 -15.96 -13.22
CA LEU A 244 -1.27 -15.22 -13.13
C LEU A 244 -1.64 -14.56 -14.45
N ILE A 245 -0.70 -13.92 -15.14
CA ILE A 245 -0.97 -13.21 -16.39
C ILE A 245 -1.25 -14.18 -17.53
N GLU A 246 -0.41 -15.20 -17.73
CA GLU A 246 -0.49 -16.10 -18.88
C GLU A 246 -1.59 -17.15 -18.73
N GLU A 247 -1.71 -17.77 -17.54
CA GLU A 247 -2.61 -18.91 -17.33
C GLU A 247 -3.96 -18.51 -16.71
N VAL A 248 -3.95 -17.66 -15.68
CA VAL A 248 -5.20 -17.31 -14.96
C VAL A 248 -5.96 -16.20 -15.67
N LEU A 249 -5.26 -15.19 -16.20
CA LEU A 249 -5.83 -14.04 -16.88
C LEU A 249 -5.75 -14.15 -18.41
N GLU A 250 -5.15 -15.22 -18.93
CA GLU A 250 -5.06 -15.59 -20.36
C GLU A 250 -4.52 -14.45 -21.26
N ASN A 251 -3.73 -13.53 -20.73
CA ASN A 251 -3.32 -12.29 -21.40
C ASN A 251 -4.50 -11.45 -21.93
N ARG A 252 -5.71 -11.65 -21.45
CA ARG A 252 -6.96 -11.01 -21.90
C ARG A 252 -7.52 -10.03 -20.88
N ILE A 253 -7.07 -10.10 -19.62
CA ILE A 253 -7.54 -9.28 -18.51
C ILE A 253 -6.40 -8.40 -18.04
N GLY A 254 -6.67 -7.11 -17.86
CA GLY A 254 -5.67 -6.18 -17.33
C GLY A 254 -5.27 -6.53 -15.90
N PHE A 255 -3.95 -6.64 -15.64
CA PHE A 255 -3.40 -6.95 -14.33
C PHE A 255 -2.69 -5.73 -13.73
N TYR A 256 -3.18 -5.26 -12.58
CA TYR A 256 -2.71 -4.06 -11.90
C TYR A 256 -2.30 -4.38 -10.46
N PRO A 257 -1.08 -4.91 -10.27
CA PRO A 257 -0.56 -5.23 -8.96
C PRO A 257 -0.17 -3.96 -8.20
N THR A 258 -0.36 -4.00 -6.88
CA THR A 258 -0.04 -2.88 -5.99
C THR A 258 0.60 -3.36 -4.69
N TYR A 259 1.43 -2.50 -4.13
CA TYR A 259 1.96 -2.67 -2.77
C TYR A 259 1.30 -1.63 -1.88
N GLY A 260 0.29 -2.07 -1.14
CA GLY A 260 -0.46 -1.23 -0.22
C GLY A 260 -0.26 -1.65 1.22
N ASN A 261 -0.16 -0.68 2.11
CA ASN A 261 -0.28 -0.95 3.53
C ASN A 261 -1.07 0.13 4.25
N THR A 262 -1.55 -0.21 5.44
CA THR A 262 -2.38 0.70 6.26
C THR A 262 -1.67 2.00 6.60
N LEU A 263 -0.36 1.98 6.76
CA LEU A 263 0.44 3.12 7.23
C LEU A 263 0.81 4.09 6.11
N MET A 264 1.06 3.57 4.91
CA MET A 264 1.48 4.36 3.76
C MET A 264 0.29 4.81 2.89
N GLY A 265 -0.51 3.86 2.47
CA GLY A 265 -1.48 4.00 1.40
C GLY A 265 -1.19 3.03 0.25
N LEU A 266 -1.27 3.50 -0.97
CA LEU A 266 -1.20 2.70 -2.18
C LEU A 266 0.05 3.02 -3.00
N ALA A 267 1.02 2.11 -3.05
CA ALA A 267 2.08 2.15 -4.07
C ALA A 267 1.61 1.36 -5.31
N ALA A 268 1.56 2.05 -6.43
CA ALA A 268 1.14 1.49 -7.70
C ALA A 268 2.33 1.04 -8.54
N SER A 269 2.10 0.10 -9.46
CA SER A 269 3.12 -0.33 -10.42
C SER A 269 2.99 0.40 -11.75
N THR A 270 4.05 0.34 -12.56
CA THR A 270 3.96 0.62 -14.00
C THR A 270 3.52 -0.63 -14.74
N PRO A 271 2.91 -0.49 -15.94
CA PRO A 271 2.69 -1.65 -16.81
C PRO A 271 4.00 -2.42 -17.06
N LEU A 272 3.92 -3.75 -17.03
CA LEU A 272 5.07 -4.61 -17.29
C LEU A 272 5.48 -4.52 -18.76
N GLY A 273 6.77 -4.25 -18.99
CA GLY A 273 7.39 -4.35 -20.30
C GLY A 273 8.18 -5.66 -20.46
N PRO A 274 8.65 -5.97 -21.69
CA PRO A 274 9.43 -7.18 -21.95
C PRO A 274 10.71 -7.30 -21.09
N ASP A 275 11.34 -6.16 -20.78
CA ASP A 275 12.59 -6.12 -20.01
C ASP A 275 12.38 -6.36 -18.52
N ASP A 276 11.16 -6.23 -18.02
CA ASP A 276 10.85 -6.42 -16.60
C ASP A 276 10.88 -7.90 -16.18
N LYS A 277 10.81 -8.82 -17.12
CA LYS A 277 10.83 -10.28 -16.87
C LYS A 277 9.83 -10.68 -15.76
N PHE A 278 8.67 -10.07 -15.77
CA PHE A 278 7.61 -10.21 -14.74
C PHE A 278 7.98 -9.73 -13.32
N SER A 279 9.11 -9.05 -13.14
CA SER A 279 9.44 -8.38 -11.87
C SER A 279 8.68 -7.06 -11.76
N ILE A 280 7.80 -6.97 -10.77
CA ILE A 280 6.96 -5.78 -10.55
C ILE A 280 7.74 -4.77 -9.73
N THR A 281 7.75 -3.50 -10.18
CA THR A 281 8.25 -2.37 -9.38
C THR A 281 7.09 -1.49 -8.93
N TYR A 282 7.06 -1.19 -7.64
CA TYR A 282 6.05 -0.36 -7.01
C TYR A 282 6.61 1.01 -6.66
N TYR A 283 5.79 2.05 -6.84
CA TYR A 283 6.13 3.44 -6.59
C TYR A 283 5.14 4.05 -5.60
N ALA A 284 5.66 4.69 -4.55
CA ALA A 284 4.84 5.32 -3.52
C ALA A 284 3.97 6.46 -4.07
N PRO A 285 2.87 6.85 -3.40
CA PRO A 285 2.02 7.98 -3.79
C PRO A 285 2.68 9.30 -3.39
N GLN A 286 3.75 9.67 -4.10
CA GLN A 286 4.56 10.86 -3.81
C GLN A 286 3.82 12.16 -4.15
N PRO A 287 4.09 13.24 -3.40
CA PRO A 287 5.03 13.38 -2.26
C PRO A 287 4.42 12.94 -0.90
N ARG A 288 3.20 12.39 -0.87
CA ARG A 288 2.49 12.03 0.38
C ARG A 288 3.11 10.84 1.11
N ALA A 289 3.83 9.99 0.40
CA ALA A 289 4.64 8.93 0.99
C ALA A 289 5.92 8.72 0.19
N VAL A 290 6.98 8.31 0.89
CA VAL A 290 8.28 8.00 0.28
C VAL A 290 8.72 6.61 0.74
N LEU A 291 9.10 5.77 -0.22
CA LEU A 291 9.73 4.48 0.02
C LEU A 291 11.24 4.60 -0.24
N ARG A 292 12.02 4.07 0.67
CA ARG A 292 13.49 3.95 0.57
C ARG A 292 13.90 2.51 0.80
N VAL A 293 14.89 2.04 0.07
CA VAL A 293 15.51 0.73 0.34
C VAL A 293 16.85 0.99 0.98
N VAL A 294 16.95 0.71 2.27
CA VAL A 294 18.12 1.06 3.10
C VAL A 294 18.95 -0.17 3.45
N ASN A 295 20.25 0.06 3.67
CA ASN A 295 21.15 -0.98 4.15
C ASN A 295 20.72 -1.43 5.55
N PRO A 296 20.44 -2.70 5.80
CA PRO A 296 19.95 -3.17 7.11
C PRO A 296 20.88 -2.90 8.28
N ALA A 297 22.20 -2.86 8.05
CA ALA A 297 23.20 -2.57 9.08
C ALA A 297 23.49 -1.07 9.25
N ARG A 298 23.18 -0.27 8.23
CA ARG A 298 23.44 1.17 8.18
C ARG A 298 22.24 1.90 7.59
N THR A 299 21.17 1.97 8.34
CA THR A 299 19.84 2.42 7.88
C THR A 299 19.76 3.90 7.44
N GLN A 300 20.85 4.67 7.56
CA GLN A 300 20.97 5.99 6.94
C GLN A 300 21.32 5.92 5.46
N GLU A 301 21.92 4.81 5.01
CA GLU A 301 22.43 4.62 3.66
C GLU A 301 21.42 3.83 2.81
N LEU A 302 21.24 4.29 1.56
CA LEU A 302 20.52 3.52 0.56
C LEU A 302 21.41 2.40 0.04
N VAL A 303 20.82 1.25 -0.32
CA VAL A 303 21.52 0.23 -1.12
C VAL A 303 21.68 0.71 -2.56
N ASN A 304 22.57 0.09 -3.35
CA ASN A 304 22.68 0.40 -4.78
C ASN A 304 21.43 -0.10 -5.54
N TYR A 305 21.22 0.42 -6.74
CA TYR A 305 20.17 -0.10 -7.61
C TYR A 305 20.41 -1.58 -7.94
N GLY A 306 19.34 -2.36 -7.86
CA GLY A 306 19.39 -3.81 -8.06
C GLY A 306 19.75 -4.61 -6.81
N GLU A 307 20.12 -3.97 -5.71
CA GLU A 307 20.43 -4.65 -4.45
C GLU A 307 19.23 -4.74 -3.52
N TRP A 308 19.21 -5.77 -2.71
CA TRP A 308 18.25 -5.98 -1.63
C TRP A 308 18.57 -5.11 -0.43
N GLY A 309 17.56 -4.57 0.20
CA GLY A 309 17.66 -3.87 1.46
C GLY A 309 16.32 -3.80 2.18
N ARG A 310 16.33 -3.26 3.38
CA ARG A 310 15.12 -3.11 4.17
C ARG A 310 14.29 -1.93 3.68
N VAL A 311 12.98 -2.08 3.63
CA VAL A 311 12.07 -0.99 3.25
C VAL A 311 11.94 -0.01 4.42
N GLU A 312 12.24 1.26 4.17
CA GLU A 312 11.95 2.39 5.05
C GLU A 312 10.85 3.23 4.42
N LEU A 313 9.82 3.51 5.19
CA LEU A 313 8.64 4.24 4.79
C LEU A 313 8.55 5.58 5.53
N THR A 314 8.24 6.66 4.82
CA THR A 314 7.85 7.94 5.42
C THR A 314 6.48 8.33 4.90
N THR A 315 5.53 8.63 5.80
CA THR A 315 4.18 9.11 5.45
C THR A 315 4.06 10.58 5.81
N LEU A 316 3.67 11.38 4.81
CA LEU A 316 3.63 12.85 4.85
C LEU A 316 2.22 13.34 4.47
N THR A 317 1.24 13.14 5.36
CA THR A 317 -0.12 13.69 5.16
C THR A 317 -0.54 14.57 6.33
N LYS A 318 -1.50 15.47 6.12
CA LYS A 318 -2.06 16.29 7.21
C LYS A 318 -2.84 15.47 8.24
N GLU A 319 -3.32 14.29 7.84
CA GLU A 319 -4.03 13.37 8.71
C GLU A 319 -3.08 12.52 9.55
N PHE A 320 -1.92 12.16 8.99
CA PHE A 320 -0.97 11.26 9.63
C PHE A 320 0.47 11.56 9.19
N PHE A 321 1.36 11.75 10.16
CA PHE A 321 2.80 11.94 9.95
C PHE A 321 3.57 10.81 10.61
N MET A 322 4.35 10.10 9.81
CA MET A 322 5.17 8.98 10.27
C MET A 322 6.52 9.00 9.55
N PRO A 323 7.54 9.63 10.15
CA PRO A 323 8.88 9.68 9.57
C PRO A 323 9.63 8.37 9.78
N ARG A 324 10.37 7.92 8.75
CA ARG A 324 11.38 6.88 8.87
C ARG A 324 10.94 5.59 9.58
N PHE A 325 9.84 5.04 9.16
CA PHE A 325 9.37 3.75 9.68
C PHE A 325 10.08 2.60 8.96
N LEU A 326 10.80 1.75 9.70
CA LEU A 326 11.40 0.55 9.15
C LEU A 326 10.34 -0.56 9.05
N GLU A 327 9.93 -0.86 7.83
CA GLU A 327 8.99 -1.94 7.56
C GLU A 327 9.58 -3.32 7.87
N ARG A 328 8.70 -4.31 7.94
CA ARG A 328 9.07 -5.73 8.06
C ARG A 328 9.38 -6.36 6.71
N ASP A 329 9.41 -5.55 5.68
CA ASP A 329 9.66 -5.98 4.32
C ASP A 329 11.08 -5.61 3.89
N GLU A 330 11.63 -6.42 3.01
CA GLU A 330 12.79 -6.11 2.20
C GLU A 330 12.38 -6.06 0.73
N ALA A 331 13.16 -5.33 -0.06
CA ALA A 331 12.89 -5.16 -1.48
C ALA A 331 14.19 -4.88 -2.25
N ILE A 332 14.12 -5.02 -3.57
CA ILE A 332 15.17 -4.56 -4.48
C ILE A 332 14.93 -3.08 -4.78
N ARG A 333 15.97 -2.23 -4.64
CA ARG A 333 15.91 -0.83 -5.06
C ARG A 333 15.89 -0.72 -6.57
N ARG A 334 14.93 0.02 -7.12
CA ARG A 334 14.80 0.31 -8.55
C ARG A 334 14.85 1.80 -8.81
N PRO A 335 15.43 2.25 -9.94
CA PRO A 335 15.40 3.66 -10.32
C PRO A 335 13.99 4.12 -10.67
N ALA A 336 13.81 5.43 -10.70
CA ALA A 336 12.61 6.07 -11.20
C ALA A 336 12.26 5.58 -12.62
N ARG A 337 10.94 5.48 -12.90
CA ARG A 337 10.41 5.13 -14.23
C ARG A 337 9.11 5.87 -14.47
N ALA A 338 8.97 6.45 -15.64
CA ALA A 338 7.76 7.22 -16.01
C ALA A 338 6.46 6.48 -15.66
N PRO A 339 5.46 7.16 -15.08
CA PRO A 339 5.43 8.60 -14.75
C PRO A 339 6.03 8.97 -13.40
N TYR A 340 6.67 8.04 -12.69
CA TYR A 340 7.23 8.24 -11.36
C TYR A 340 8.65 8.79 -11.43
N VAL A 341 8.92 9.84 -10.68
CA VAL A 341 10.21 10.57 -10.68
C VAL A 341 11.12 10.16 -9.51
N TRP A 342 10.72 9.17 -8.72
CA TRP A 342 11.42 8.67 -7.54
C TRP A 342 11.70 7.18 -7.66
N ASP A 343 12.63 6.72 -6.81
CA ASP A 343 12.94 5.31 -6.71
C ASP A 343 11.71 4.46 -6.39
N GLY A 344 11.68 3.28 -6.97
CA GLY A 344 10.70 2.24 -6.69
C GLY A 344 11.28 1.09 -5.89
N VAL A 345 10.40 0.21 -5.45
CA VAL A 345 10.72 -1.04 -4.74
C VAL A 345 10.18 -2.23 -5.53
N ALA A 346 11.03 -3.22 -5.77
CA ALA A 346 10.64 -4.43 -6.51
C ALA A 346 10.78 -5.68 -5.65
N GLU A 347 10.02 -6.72 -6.01
CA GLU A 347 10.06 -8.05 -5.38
C GLU A 347 9.92 -7.98 -3.85
N VAL A 348 8.98 -7.14 -3.38
CA VAL A 348 8.74 -6.94 -1.95
C VAL A 348 8.38 -8.25 -1.27
N ARG A 349 9.08 -8.58 -0.18
CA ARG A 349 8.88 -9.80 0.61
C ARG A 349 9.21 -9.55 2.08
N PRO A 350 8.81 -10.47 2.99
CA PRO A 350 9.21 -10.38 4.40
C PRO A 350 10.72 -10.28 4.56
N PHE A 351 11.19 -9.41 5.45
CA PHE A 351 12.62 -9.27 5.75
C PHE A 351 13.15 -10.55 6.42
N GLY A 352 14.16 -11.19 5.82
CA GLY A 352 14.62 -12.52 6.17
C GLY A 352 14.99 -12.73 7.65
N ALA A 353 15.47 -11.69 8.36
CA ALA A 353 15.70 -11.75 9.79
C ALA A 353 14.39 -11.87 10.63
N MET A 354 13.23 -11.62 10.02
CA MET A 354 11.91 -11.67 10.65
C MET A 354 11.01 -12.80 10.11
N GLU A 355 11.46 -13.57 9.11
CA GLU A 355 10.65 -14.63 8.47
C GLU A 355 10.03 -15.62 9.44
N LYS A 356 10.73 -15.97 10.51
CA LYS A 356 10.21 -16.91 11.54
C LYS A 356 9.01 -16.39 12.33
N THR A 357 8.75 -15.08 12.30
CA THR A 357 7.67 -14.43 13.05
C THR A 357 6.52 -13.97 12.14
N ILE A 358 6.71 -14.00 10.83
CA ILE A 358 5.70 -13.56 9.84
C ILE A 358 5.04 -14.81 9.26
N VAL A 359 3.78 -15.02 9.58
CA VAL A 359 2.94 -15.93 8.81
C VAL A 359 2.57 -15.19 7.53
N GLU A 360 3.24 -15.47 6.41
CA GLU A 360 2.87 -14.91 5.11
C GLU A 360 1.41 -15.16 4.82
N GLY A 361 0.79 -14.17 4.16
CA GLY A 361 -0.62 -14.24 3.82
C GLY A 361 -0.97 -15.50 3.06
N VAL A 362 -1.86 -16.27 3.64
CA VAL A 362 -2.40 -17.52 3.09
C VAL A 362 -3.67 -17.24 2.27
N TYR A 363 -3.90 -15.95 1.99
CA TYR A 363 -5.09 -15.43 1.32
C TYR A 363 -4.70 -14.51 0.15
#